data_e84ad33da65cdd6a0eeebb62b34e0aee
#
_entry.id   e84ad33da65cdd6a0eeebb62b34e0aee
#
_cell.length_a   1.000
_cell.length_b   1.000
_cell.length_c   1.000
_cell.angle_alpha   90.00
_cell.angle_beta   90.00
_cell.angle_gamma   90.00
#
_symmetry.space_group_name_H-M   'P 1'
#
loop_
_entity.id
_entity.type
_entity.pdbx_description
1 polymer ?
#
loop_
_entity_poly.entity_id
_entity_poly.type
_entity_poly.pdbx_seq_one_letter_code
_entity_poly.pdbx_strand_id
1 'polypeptide(L)'
;MRDINGSKPTSFPLDEEKLSFKIPCPDRPPREKILKLGSMITNRIGLKATADDPEYWGLDALVTDEMADVALKMGVRKPKTLEQLMKLTKMEREPLQKLLDEMAWLGLIEYNWENLDGKNPNHEKRYILPLFVPGSAEFLNMRRSQIDAHPEVAAFFERMTMLPLEKITPMVPPGGAGIGMHVIPVEKAIETEQEAIGLEKISYWLHKYEGKYAKSMCSCRASRDKLGEGCGDDVENWCIAVGDMADYVVQTQRGEYITYDEEIGRAHV
;
A
#
# COMPACT_ATOMS: atom_id res chain seq x y z
N MET A 1 -18.76 14.65 15.81
CA MET A 1 -18.00 13.65 15.03
C MET A 1 -17.92 14.13 13.60
N ARG A 2 -16.72 14.31 13.05
CA ARG A 2 -16.52 14.80 11.69
C ARG A 2 -16.64 13.64 10.70
N ASP A 3 -17.33 13.86 9.58
CA ASP A 3 -17.37 12.90 8.49
C ASP A 3 -16.09 13.00 7.65
N ILE A 4 -15.22 12.00 7.74
CA ILE A 4 -13.96 11.93 6.99
C ILE A 4 -14.17 11.67 5.50
N ASN A 5 -15.39 11.36 5.09
CA ASN A 5 -15.76 11.14 3.69
C ASN A 5 -16.26 12.41 3.00
N GLY A 6 -16.28 13.53 3.69
CA GLY A 6 -16.84 14.78 3.19
C GLY A 6 -18.37 14.77 3.17
N SER A 7 -18.98 13.97 2.35
CA SER A 7 -20.44 13.96 2.15
C SER A 7 -21.15 12.68 2.59
N LYS A 8 -20.42 11.66 3.06
CA LYS A 8 -21.01 10.39 3.48
C LYS A 8 -20.39 9.89 4.77
N PRO A 9 -21.19 9.60 5.80
CA PRO A 9 -20.68 8.95 6.99
C PRO A 9 -20.05 7.60 6.62
N THR A 10 -18.92 7.29 7.21
CA THR A 10 -18.34 5.95 7.15
C THR A 10 -19.12 5.02 8.07
N SER A 11 -19.08 3.73 7.80
CA SER A 11 -19.49 2.70 8.76
C SER A 11 -18.65 2.75 10.04
N PHE A 12 -17.47 3.37 9.97
CA PHE A 12 -16.53 3.59 11.08
C PHE A 12 -16.09 5.06 11.09
N PRO A 13 -16.91 5.97 11.65
CA PRO A 13 -16.54 7.37 11.75
C PRO A 13 -15.35 7.53 12.69
N LEU A 14 -14.40 8.39 12.30
CA LEU A 14 -13.29 8.75 13.18
C LEU A 14 -13.82 9.45 14.44
N ASP A 15 -13.33 9.01 15.57
CA ASP A 15 -13.54 9.69 16.85
C ASP A 15 -12.46 10.76 17.02
N GLU A 16 -12.80 12.01 16.73
CA GLU A 16 -11.83 13.12 16.77
C GLU A 16 -11.21 13.32 18.16
N GLU A 17 -11.89 12.92 19.25
CA GLU A 17 -11.37 13.03 20.60
C GLU A 17 -10.22 12.05 20.88
N LYS A 18 -10.18 10.93 20.14
CA LYS A 18 -9.13 9.91 20.25
C LYS A 18 -7.96 10.13 19.31
N LEU A 19 -8.10 11.02 18.32
CA LEU A 19 -7.03 11.25 17.37
C LEU A 19 -5.79 11.84 18.03
N SER A 20 -4.62 11.30 17.69
CA SER A 20 -3.33 11.85 18.08
C SER A 20 -2.91 13.09 17.28
N PHE A 21 -3.74 13.53 16.34
CA PHE A 21 -3.48 14.65 15.45
C PHE A 21 -4.77 15.43 15.15
N LYS A 22 -4.61 16.66 14.67
CA LYS A 22 -5.74 17.46 14.17
C LYS A 22 -5.99 17.10 12.72
N ILE A 23 -7.26 16.90 12.36
CA ILE A 23 -7.65 16.75 10.96
C ILE A 23 -7.25 18.02 10.21
N PRO A 24 -6.47 17.92 9.11
CA PRO A 24 -6.02 19.08 8.37
C PRO A 24 -7.19 19.93 7.87
N CYS A 25 -7.09 21.21 8.09
CA CYS A 25 -7.99 22.21 7.53
C CYS A 25 -7.12 23.24 6.81
N PRO A 26 -6.81 22.99 5.52
CA PRO A 26 -5.86 23.82 4.81
C PRO A 26 -6.39 25.24 4.62
N ASP A 27 -5.61 26.25 5.05
CA ASP A 27 -5.87 27.67 4.80
C ASP A 27 -5.57 28.08 3.36
N ARG A 28 -5.21 27.14 2.50
CA ARG A 28 -4.83 27.34 1.10
C ARG A 28 -5.76 26.59 0.16
N PRO A 29 -5.91 27.06 -1.08
CA PRO A 29 -6.64 26.30 -2.10
C PRO A 29 -6.06 24.90 -2.28
N PRO A 30 -6.91 23.89 -2.52
CA PRO A 30 -6.45 22.53 -2.75
C PRO A 30 -5.52 22.45 -3.96
N ARG A 31 -4.47 21.62 -3.83
CA ARG A 31 -3.53 21.33 -4.92
C ARG A 31 -4.20 20.43 -5.95
N GLU A 32 -4.47 20.97 -7.13
CA GLU A 32 -5.21 20.29 -8.19
C GLU A 32 -4.56 18.96 -8.63
N LYS A 33 -3.22 18.92 -8.69
CA LYS A 33 -2.47 17.70 -9.05
C LYS A 33 -2.65 16.60 -8.03
N ILE A 34 -2.68 16.94 -6.75
CA ILE A 34 -2.90 15.98 -5.67
C ILE A 34 -4.34 15.45 -5.70
N LEU A 35 -5.33 16.30 -5.94
CA LEU A 35 -6.72 15.86 -6.13
C LEU A 35 -6.88 14.90 -7.32
N LYS A 36 -6.21 15.21 -8.44
CA LYS A 36 -6.18 14.32 -9.61
C LYS A 36 -5.51 12.99 -9.31
N LEU A 37 -4.39 13.01 -8.58
CA LEU A 37 -3.68 11.81 -8.18
C LEU A 37 -4.52 10.94 -7.23
N GLY A 38 -5.07 11.52 -6.17
CA GLY A 38 -5.96 10.83 -5.24
C GLY A 38 -7.16 10.21 -5.95
N SER A 39 -7.82 10.95 -6.84
CA SER A 39 -8.92 10.43 -7.65
C SER A 39 -8.48 9.32 -8.60
N MET A 40 -7.28 9.38 -9.16
CA MET A 40 -6.76 8.37 -10.09
C MET A 40 -6.47 7.04 -9.39
N ILE A 41 -5.84 7.06 -8.22
CA ILE A 41 -5.52 5.83 -7.48
C ILE A 41 -6.76 5.17 -6.85
N THR A 42 -7.83 5.94 -6.63
CA THR A 42 -9.11 5.46 -6.07
C THR A 42 -10.21 5.22 -7.11
N ASN A 43 -9.98 5.58 -8.37
CA ASN A 43 -11.00 5.58 -9.44
C ASN A 43 -11.70 4.23 -9.65
N ARG A 44 -11.00 3.11 -9.44
CA ARG A 44 -11.58 1.77 -9.63
C ARG A 44 -12.73 1.44 -8.69
N ILE A 45 -12.85 2.15 -7.58
CA ILE A 45 -13.96 2.02 -6.65
C ILE A 45 -15.00 3.14 -6.81
N GLY A 46 -14.86 3.94 -7.87
CA GLY A 46 -15.82 5.01 -8.19
C GLY A 46 -15.81 6.17 -7.23
N LEU A 47 -14.73 6.36 -6.46
CA LEU A 47 -14.55 7.51 -5.59
C LEU A 47 -13.79 8.61 -6.32
N LYS A 48 -14.25 9.86 -6.14
CA LYS A 48 -13.54 11.06 -6.56
C LYS A 48 -13.09 11.78 -5.30
N ALA A 49 -11.79 11.90 -5.11
CA ALA A 49 -11.23 12.60 -3.95
C ALA A 49 -11.59 14.09 -3.99
N THR A 50 -11.95 14.63 -2.84
CA THR A 50 -12.14 16.07 -2.57
C THR A 50 -11.09 16.54 -1.57
N ALA A 51 -11.01 17.85 -1.34
CA ALA A 51 -10.07 18.42 -0.38
C ALA A 51 -10.37 18.03 1.08
N ASP A 52 -11.60 17.62 1.35
CA ASP A 52 -12.03 17.17 2.69
C ASP A 52 -11.78 15.68 2.94
N ASP A 53 -11.24 14.97 1.94
CA ASP A 53 -11.04 13.54 2.00
C ASP A 53 -9.63 13.15 2.48
N PRO A 54 -9.49 12.07 3.25
CA PRO A 54 -8.18 11.57 3.71
C PRO A 54 -7.20 11.25 2.58
N GLU A 55 -7.68 10.87 1.40
CA GLU A 55 -6.86 10.67 0.20
C GLU A 55 -6.11 11.93 -0.20
N TYR A 56 -6.76 13.06 -0.06
CA TYR A 56 -6.11 14.34 -0.30
C TYR A 56 -5.11 14.67 0.81
N TRP A 57 -5.51 14.57 2.08
CA TRP A 57 -4.65 14.95 3.22
C TRP A 57 -3.35 14.15 3.24
N GLY A 58 -3.47 12.81 3.13
CA GLY A 58 -2.31 11.93 3.17
C GLY A 58 -1.33 12.17 2.02
N LEU A 59 -1.85 12.41 0.81
CA LEU A 59 -1.00 12.73 -0.34
C LEU A 59 -0.47 14.16 -0.28
N ASP A 60 -1.27 15.14 0.14
CA ASP A 60 -0.85 16.55 0.23
C ASP A 60 0.28 16.76 1.25
N ALA A 61 0.30 15.96 2.32
CA ALA A 61 1.35 16.01 3.33
C ALA A 61 2.72 15.51 2.83
N LEU A 62 2.74 14.54 1.91
CA LEU A 62 3.95 13.83 1.52
C LEU A 62 4.39 14.09 0.07
N VAL A 63 3.45 14.26 -0.85
CA VAL A 63 3.71 14.24 -2.28
C VAL A 63 3.92 15.65 -2.81
N THR A 64 5.05 15.89 -3.48
CA THR A 64 5.31 17.16 -4.18
C THR A 64 4.53 17.23 -5.49
N ASP A 65 4.39 18.43 -6.07
CA ASP A 65 3.75 18.60 -7.37
C ASP A 65 4.51 17.90 -8.49
N GLU A 66 5.83 17.83 -8.40
CA GLU A 66 6.69 17.14 -9.36
C GLU A 66 6.48 15.62 -9.29
N MET A 67 6.41 15.05 -8.07
CA MET A 67 6.05 13.64 -7.87
C MET A 67 4.67 13.33 -8.44
N ALA A 68 3.69 14.21 -8.19
CA ALA A 68 2.34 14.04 -8.71
C ALA A 68 2.32 14.08 -10.25
N ASP A 69 3.08 14.96 -10.89
CA ASP A 69 3.20 15.02 -12.36
C ASP A 69 3.74 13.71 -12.95
N VAL A 70 4.76 13.15 -12.33
CA VAL A 70 5.32 11.84 -12.74
C VAL A 70 4.30 10.72 -12.51
N ALA A 71 3.71 10.63 -11.32
CA ALA A 71 2.74 9.61 -10.98
C ALA A 71 1.50 9.61 -11.91
N LEU A 72 0.98 10.79 -12.23
CA LEU A 72 -0.14 10.96 -13.17
C LEU A 72 0.19 10.42 -14.58
N LYS A 73 1.44 10.59 -15.03
CA LYS A 73 1.89 10.05 -16.33
C LYS A 73 2.14 8.54 -16.30
N MET A 74 2.48 7.98 -15.13
CA MET A 74 2.69 6.53 -14.99
C MET A 74 1.41 5.74 -15.28
N GLY A 75 0.29 6.19 -14.75
CA GLY A 75 -0.98 5.46 -14.76
C GLY A 75 -0.93 4.23 -13.83
N VAL A 76 -2.08 3.94 -13.22
CA VAL A 76 -2.20 2.89 -12.20
C VAL A 76 -1.96 1.49 -12.77
N ARG A 77 -1.14 0.68 -12.10
CA ARG A 77 -0.82 -0.73 -12.42
C ARG A 77 -0.22 -0.92 -13.83
N LYS A 78 0.55 0.05 -14.29
CA LYS A 78 1.25 0.00 -15.59
C LYS A 78 2.76 0.04 -15.37
N PRO A 79 3.42 -1.13 -15.21
CA PRO A 79 4.88 -1.18 -15.02
C PRO A 79 5.63 -0.48 -16.14
N LYS A 80 6.63 0.33 -15.79
CA LYS A 80 7.45 1.08 -16.74
C LYS A 80 8.91 1.08 -16.32
N THR A 81 9.79 0.89 -17.28
CA THR A 81 11.24 1.09 -17.07
C THR A 81 11.57 2.57 -16.94
N LEU A 82 12.77 2.86 -16.45
CA LEU A 82 13.28 4.24 -16.39
C LEU A 82 13.27 4.91 -17.77
N GLU A 83 13.70 4.19 -18.81
CA GLU A 83 13.72 4.70 -20.20
C GLU A 83 12.31 5.09 -20.70
N GLN A 84 11.33 4.27 -20.38
CA GLN A 84 9.93 4.57 -20.73
C GLN A 84 9.43 5.81 -19.99
N LEU A 85 9.80 5.95 -18.72
CA LEU A 85 9.43 7.13 -17.92
C LEU A 85 10.12 8.40 -18.40
N MET A 86 11.40 8.34 -18.76
CA MET A 86 12.11 9.46 -19.39
C MET A 86 11.38 9.98 -20.64
N LYS A 87 10.93 9.06 -21.50
CA LYS A 87 10.18 9.42 -22.73
C LYS A 87 8.84 10.08 -22.41
N LEU A 88 8.15 9.61 -21.35
CA LEU A 88 6.84 10.14 -20.94
C LEU A 88 6.94 11.48 -20.23
N THR A 89 7.93 11.62 -19.35
CA THR A 89 8.09 12.81 -18.50
C THR A 89 8.86 13.91 -19.19
N LYS A 90 9.72 13.57 -20.15
CA LYS A 90 10.73 14.45 -20.78
C LYS A 90 11.81 14.91 -19.81
N MET A 91 12.01 14.17 -18.72
CA MET A 91 13.06 14.42 -17.74
C MET A 91 14.34 13.69 -18.12
N GLU A 92 15.47 14.27 -17.74
CA GLU A 92 16.79 13.61 -17.82
C GLU A 92 16.89 12.46 -16.83
N ARG A 93 17.80 11.53 -17.09
CA ARG A 93 17.98 10.28 -16.34
C ARG A 93 18.18 10.51 -14.83
N GLU A 94 19.19 11.29 -14.46
CA GLU A 94 19.57 11.47 -13.06
C GLU A 94 18.49 12.13 -12.20
N PRO A 95 17.90 13.28 -12.59
CA PRO A 95 16.83 13.88 -11.80
C PRO A 95 15.58 12.99 -11.73
N LEU A 96 15.23 12.28 -12.81
CA LEU A 96 14.10 11.37 -12.78
C LEU A 96 14.38 10.17 -11.86
N GLN A 97 15.57 9.56 -11.94
CA GLN A 97 15.94 8.44 -11.07
C GLN A 97 15.85 8.84 -9.60
N LYS A 98 16.42 9.99 -9.23
CA LYS A 98 16.36 10.51 -7.87
C LYS A 98 14.90 10.68 -7.40
N LEU A 99 14.07 11.29 -8.23
CA LEU A 99 12.66 11.51 -7.92
C LEU A 99 11.90 10.19 -7.75
N LEU A 100 12.15 9.19 -8.60
CA LEU A 100 11.54 7.86 -8.48
C LEU A 100 11.99 7.13 -7.20
N ASP A 101 13.26 7.29 -6.81
CA ASP A 101 13.77 6.71 -5.58
C ASP A 101 13.13 7.37 -4.35
N GLU A 102 12.94 8.68 -4.36
CA GLU A 102 12.19 9.41 -3.33
C GLU A 102 10.72 8.98 -3.26
N MET A 103 10.04 8.86 -4.42
CA MET A 103 8.66 8.38 -4.49
C MET A 103 8.52 6.96 -3.96
N ALA A 104 9.47 6.08 -4.27
CA ALA A 104 9.49 4.71 -3.75
C ALA A 104 9.80 4.67 -2.25
N TRP A 105 10.72 5.53 -1.79
CA TRP A 105 11.03 5.66 -0.37
C TRP A 105 9.83 6.15 0.44
N LEU A 106 9.06 7.09 -0.07
CA LEU A 106 7.79 7.52 0.54
C LEU A 106 6.74 6.40 0.58
N GLY A 107 6.72 5.53 -0.42
CA GLY A 107 5.70 4.50 -0.61
C GLY A 107 4.59 4.90 -1.58
N LEU A 108 4.79 5.96 -2.34
CA LEU A 108 3.86 6.37 -3.39
C LEU A 108 3.88 5.41 -4.58
N ILE A 109 5.06 4.90 -4.92
CA ILE A 109 5.25 3.90 -5.98
C ILE A 109 6.00 2.69 -5.46
N GLU A 110 5.78 1.55 -6.10
CA GLU A 110 6.55 0.32 -5.93
C GLU A 110 7.42 0.04 -7.15
N TYR A 111 8.30 -0.95 -7.05
CA TYR A 111 9.06 -1.47 -8.18
C TYR A 111 9.34 -2.97 -8.04
N ASN A 112 9.53 -3.62 -9.16
CA ASN A 112 9.95 -5.02 -9.26
C ASN A 112 10.79 -5.28 -10.51
N TRP A 113 11.31 -6.50 -10.62
CA TRP A 113 12.05 -7.00 -11.77
C TRP A 113 11.32 -8.18 -12.44
N GLU A 114 10.09 -8.45 -12.05
CA GLU A 114 9.31 -9.60 -12.49
C GLU A 114 9.05 -9.59 -14.01
N ASN A 115 8.88 -10.77 -14.55
CA ASN A 115 8.49 -10.97 -15.95
C ASN A 115 7.21 -11.82 -16.08
N LEU A 116 6.26 -11.62 -15.18
CA LEU A 116 5.00 -12.38 -15.17
C LEU A 116 4.14 -12.16 -16.42
N ASP A 117 4.24 -10.99 -17.00
CA ASP A 117 3.52 -10.61 -18.23
C ASP A 117 4.31 -10.88 -19.53
N GLY A 118 5.51 -11.48 -19.44
CA GLY A 118 6.39 -11.76 -20.56
C GLY A 118 7.02 -10.51 -21.22
N LYS A 119 6.81 -9.31 -20.64
CA LYS A 119 7.28 -8.04 -21.22
C LYS A 119 8.54 -7.51 -20.58
N ASN A 120 9.17 -8.30 -19.72
CA ASN A 120 10.41 -7.93 -19.04
C ASN A 120 11.46 -9.05 -19.11
N PRO A 121 11.82 -9.52 -20.31
CA PRO A 121 12.73 -10.66 -20.47
C PRO A 121 14.15 -10.40 -19.94
N ASN A 122 14.54 -9.15 -19.81
CA ASN A 122 15.84 -8.74 -19.29
C ASN A 122 15.82 -8.47 -17.77
N HIS A 123 14.70 -8.70 -17.11
CA HIS A 123 14.53 -8.41 -15.69
C HIS A 123 14.98 -6.99 -15.31
N GLU A 124 14.61 -6.00 -16.11
CA GLU A 124 14.85 -4.58 -15.80
C GLU A 124 13.97 -4.11 -14.67
N LYS A 125 14.48 -3.19 -13.84
CA LYS A 125 13.69 -2.55 -12.79
C LYS A 125 12.52 -1.78 -13.40
N ARG A 126 11.30 -2.11 -13.01
CA ARG A 126 10.08 -1.46 -13.46
C ARG A 126 9.38 -0.78 -12.29
N TYR A 127 9.07 0.48 -12.45
CA TYR A 127 8.33 1.30 -11.49
C TYR A 127 6.83 1.23 -11.76
N ILE A 128 6.05 1.19 -10.71
CA ILE A 128 4.60 0.98 -10.78
C ILE A 128 3.94 1.96 -9.82
N LEU A 129 2.97 2.71 -10.31
CA LEU A 129 2.02 3.39 -9.42
C LEU A 129 0.97 2.33 -9.02
N PRO A 130 0.94 1.88 -7.76
CA PRO A 130 0.03 0.83 -7.35
C PRO A 130 -1.42 1.33 -7.28
N LEU A 131 -2.35 0.42 -7.04
CA LEU A 131 -3.65 0.78 -6.50
C LEU A 131 -3.45 1.36 -5.08
N PHE A 132 -4.53 1.92 -4.54
CA PHE A 132 -4.48 2.41 -3.18
C PHE A 132 -4.37 1.26 -2.15
N VAL A 133 -5.09 0.16 -2.33
CA VAL A 133 -5.04 -1.07 -1.51
C VAL A 133 -5.21 -2.32 -2.41
N PRO A 134 -4.35 -3.32 -2.34
CA PRO A 134 -3.01 -3.28 -1.72
C PRO A 134 -2.08 -2.36 -2.51
N GLY A 135 -1.31 -1.54 -1.84
CA GLY A 135 -0.34 -0.68 -2.49
C GLY A 135 0.01 0.61 -1.74
N SER A 136 -0.25 1.78 -2.34
CA SER A 136 0.23 3.06 -1.80
C SER A 136 -0.26 3.35 -0.38
N ALA A 137 -1.48 2.99 -0.03
CA ALA A 137 -2.00 3.23 1.31
C ALA A 137 -1.22 2.43 2.37
N GLU A 138 -0.90 1.16 2.09
CA GLU A 138 -0.06 0.35 2.97
C GLU A 138 1.35 0.90 3.06
N PHE A 139 2.00 1.15 1.91
CA PHE A 139 3.39 1.57 1.90
C PHE A 139 3.61 2.93 2.57
N LEU A 140 2.67 3.85 2.44
CA LEU A 140 2.69 5.14 3.16
C LEU A 140 2.61 4.94 4.69
N ASN A 141 1.99 3.86 5.17
CA ASN A 141 1.81 3.54 6.59
C ASN A 141 2.81 2.49 7.13
N MET A 142 3.79 2.05 6.35
CA MET A 142 4.77 1.03 6.76
C MET A 142 6.10 1.62 7.27
N ARG A 143 6.08 2.85 7.79
CA ARG A 143 7.26 3.47 8.41
C ARG A 143 6.86 4.34 9.58
N ARG A 144 7.33 3.99 10.78
CA ARG A 144 6.99 4.70 12.02
C ARG A 144 7.28 6.20 11.94
N SER A 145 8.49 6.56 11.52
CA SER A 145 8.88 7.97 11.41
C SER A 145 8.00 8.79 10.46
N GLN A 146 7.50 8.16 9.39
CA GLN A 146 6.62 8.82 8.44
C GLN A 146 5.22 9.05 9.01
N ILE A 147 4.65 8.04 9.69
CA ILE A 147 3.35 8.18 10.37
C ILE A 147 3.42 9.18 11.51
N ASP A 148 4.53 9.20 12.26
CA ASP A 148 4.70 10.14 13.36
C ASP A 148 4.81 11.58 12.87
N ALA A 149 5.48 11.81 11.73
CA ALA A 149 5.60 13.12 11.12
C ALA A 149 4.33 13.54 10.35
N HIS A 150 3.60 12.58 9.77
CA HIS A 150 2.44 12.81 8.89
C HIS A 150 1.30 11.84 9.23
N PRO A 151 0.65 12.00 10.39
CA PRO A 151 -0.39 11.07 10.85
C PRO A 151 -1.64 11.05 9.95
N GLU A 152 -1.80 12.03 9.07
CA GLU A 152 -2.89 12.10 8.08
C GLU A 152 -2.94 10.87 7.18
N VAL A 153 -1.80 10.20 6.96
CA VAL A 153 -1.75 8.99 6.14
C VAL A 153 -2.47 7.80 6.80
N ALA A 154 -2.60 7.80 8.12
CA ALA A 154 -3.39 6.78 8.82
C ALA A 154 -4.88 6.90 8.50
N ALA A 155 -5.43 8.11 8.45
CA ALA A 155 -6.82 8.33 8.03
C ALA A 155 -7.05 7.95 6.56
N PHE A 156 -6.09 8.22 5.69
CA PHE A 156 -6.13 7.77 4.30
C PHE A 156 -6.21 6.24 4.20
N PHE A 157 -5.35 5.53 4.91
CA PHE A 157 -5.35 4.07 4.94
C PHE A 157 -6.67 3.52 5.46
N GLU A 158 -7.16 4.03 6.59
CA GLU A 158 -8.40 3.58 7.21
C GLU A 158 -9.58 3.69 6.26
N ARG A 159 -9.76 4.85 5.62
CA ARG A 159 -10.82 5.03 4.65
C ARG A 159 -10.70 4.06 3.47
N MET A 160 -9.48 3.86 2.96
CA MET A 160 -9.23 3.00 1.81
C MET A 160 -9.43 1.52 2.10
N THR A 161 -9.32 1.11 3.34
CA THR A 161 -9.60 -0.28 3.73
C THR A 161 -11.07 -0.53 4.04
N MET A 162 -11.76 0.42 4.65
CA MET A 162 -13.13 0.23 5.14
C MET A 162 -14.21 0.47 4.08
N LEU A 163 -14.17 1.60 3.37
CA LEU A 163 -15.19 1.91 2.35
C LEU A 163 -15.22 0.94 1.16
N PRO A 164 -14.07 0.51 0.62
CA PRO A 164 -14.08 -0.38 -0.54
C PRO A 164 -14.62 -1.76 -0.26
N LEU A 165 -14.45 -2.28 0.96
CA LEU A 165 -14.92 -3.64 1.28
C LEU A 165 -16.41 -3.81 1.02
N GLU A 166 -17.23 -2.84 1.37
CA GLU A 166 -18.66 -2.87 1.08
C GLU A 166 -18.98 -2.83 -0.41
N LYS A 167 -18.18 -2.11 -1.20
CA LYS A 167 -18.41 -1.92 -2.64
C LYS A 167 -17.71 -2.96 -3.51
N ILE A 168 -16.56 -3.42 -3.09
CA ILE A 168 -15.73 -4.37 -3.87
C ILE A 168 -16.20 -5.80 -3.65
N THR A 169 -16.68 -6.15 -2.46
CA THR A 169 -17.15 -7.51 -2.16
C THR A 169 -18.14 -8.05 -3.20
N PRO A 170 -19.16 -7.29 -3.64
CA PRO A 170 -20.06 -7.76 -4.70
C PRO A 170 -19.41 -7.88 -6.09
N MET A 171 -18.26 -7.26 -6.30
CA MET A 171 -17.54 -7.28 -7.58
C MET A 171 -16.51 -8.43 -7.66
N VAL A 172 -16.25 -9.11 -6.54
CA VAL A 172 -15.36 -10.27 -6.52
C VAL A 172 -16.11 -11.46 -7.13
N PRO A 173 -15.61 -12.04 -8.24
CA PRO A 173 -16.29 -13.17 -8.86
C PRO A 173 -16.32 -14.38 -7.92
N PRO A 174 -17.29 -15.29 -8.06
CA PRO A 174 -17.30 -16.55 -7.34
C PRO A 174 -15.98 -17.29 -7.52
N GLY A 175 -15.35 -17.67 -6.40
CA GLY A 175 -14.00 -18.26 -6.41
C GLY A 175 -12.85 -17.27 -6.28
N GLY A 176 -13.10 -15.96 -6.37
CA GLY A 176 -12.22 -14.85 -5.94
C GLY A 176 -10.79 -14.79 -6.49
N ALA A 177 -10.43 -15.65 -7.42
CA ALA A 177 -9.06 -15.78 -7.90
C ALA A 177 -8.56 -14.46 -8.52
N GLY A 178 -7.49 -13.93 -7.95
CA GLY A 178 -6.79 -12.74 -8.47
C GLY A 178 -7.38 -11.39 -8.06
N ILE A 179 -8.44 -11.36 -7.24
CA ILE A 179 -9.03 -10.12 -6.74
C ILE A 179 -9.20 -10.20 -5.22
N GLY A 180 -8.50 -9.34 -4.49
CA GLY A 180 -8.61 -9.25 -3.04
C GLY A 180 -7.54 -10.05 -2.28
N MET A 181 -7.69 -10.09 -0.97
CA MET A 181 -6.82 -10.82 -0.08
C MET A 181 -7.38 -12.22 0.17
N HIS A 182 -6.51 -13.23 0.12
CA HIS A 182 -6.85 -14.58 0.52
C HIS A 182 -6.38 -14.83 1.94
N VAL A 183 -7.21 -15.52 2.73
CA VAL A 183 -6.74 -16.17 3.93
C VAL A 183 -6.10 -17.49 3.51
N ILE A 184 -4.78 -17.59 3.66
CA ILE A 184 -4.05 -18.84 3.42
C ILE A 184 -3.97 -19.57 4.76
N PRO A 185 -4.56 -20.76 4.90
CA PRO A 185 -4.48 -21.49 6.15
C PRO A 185 -3.04 -21.92 6.43
N VAL A 186 -2.61 -21.71 7.66
CA VAL A 186 -1.40 -22.34 8.19
C VAL A 186 -1.72 -23.81 8.45
N GLU A 187 -0.98 -24.70 7.88
CA GLU A 187 -1.26 -26.14 7.66
C GLU A 187 -1.90 -26.92 8.82
N LYS A 188 -1.62 -26.52 10.08
CA LYS A 188 -2.16 -27.16 11.28
C LYS A 188 -3.14 -26.29 12.08
N ALA A 189 -3.38 -25.04 11.63
CA ALA A 189 -4.25 -24.13 12.37
C ALA A 189 -5.74 -24.36 12.11
N ILE A 190 -6.07 -25.07 11.03
CA ILE A 190 -7.45 -25.40 10.66
C ILE A 190 -7.54 -26.92 10.49
N GLU A 191 -8.21 -27.58 11.40
CA GLU A 191 -8.59 -28.98 11.23
C GLU A 191 -9.72 -29.05 10.22
N THR A 192 -9.42 -29.55 9.03
CA THR A 192 -10.41 -29.82 7.99
C THR A 192 -10.34 -31.29 7.60
N GLU A 193 -11.49 -31.86 7.27
CA GLU A 193 -11.56 -33.24 6.74
C GLU A 193 -11.01 -33.35 5.31
N GLN A 194 -10.77 -32.21 4.64
CA GLN A 194 -10.25 -32.14 3.29
C GLN A 194 -8.78 -31.72 3.31
N GLU A 195 -7.97 -32.42 2.56
CA GLU A 195 -6.57 -32.06 2.37
C GLU A 195 -6.48 -30.77 1.54
N ALA A 196 -5.83 -29.72 2.10
CA ALA A 196 -5.64 -28.46 1.40
C ALA A 196 -4.79 -28.68 0.13
N ILE A 197 -5.22 -28.10 -1.00
CA ILE A 197 -4.43 -28.11 -2.23
C ILE A 197 -3.16 -27.27 -2.06
N GLY A 198 -2.11 -27.59 -2.83
CA GLY A 198 -0.79 -26.94 -2.69
C GLY A 198 -0.83 -25.41 -2.69
N LEU A 199 -1.67 -24.78 -3.55
CA LEU A 199 -1.83 -23.32 -3.61
C LEU A 199 -2.47 -22.70 -2.37
N GLU A 200 -3.10 -23.50 -1.51
CA GLU A 200 -3.72 -23.04 -0.25
C GLU A 200 -2.79 -23.20 0.95
N LYS A 201 -1.61 -23.81 0.76
CA LYS A 201 -0.63 -24.01 1.82
C LYS A 201 0.37 -22.84 1.83
N ILE A 202 0.60 -22.25 3.00
CA ILE A 202 1.60 -21.20 3.14
C ILE A 202 3.00 -21.69 2.75
N SER A 203 3.34 -22.94 3.10
CA SER A 203 4.62 -23.57 2.75
C SER A 203 4.87 -23.57 1.24
N TYR A 204 3.83 -23.76 0.41
CA TYR A 204 3.96 -23.68 -1.05
C TYR A 204 4.48 -22.31 -1.48
N TRP A 205 3.90 -21.24 -0.95
CA TRP A 205 4.30 -19.88 -1.29
C TRP A 205 5.68 -19.52 -0.75
N LEU A 206 5.99 -19.97 0.46
CA LEU A 206 7.31 -19.74 1.05
C LEU A 206 8.40 -20.48 0.24
N HIS A 207 8.20 -21.74 -0.13
CA HIS A 207 9.15 -22.44 -0.99
C HIS A 207 9.31 -21.81 -2.38
N LYS A 208 8.20 -21.31 -2.96
CA LYS A 208 8.24 -20.62 -4.26
C LYS A 208 9.14 -19.38 -4.26
N TYR A 209 9.26 -18.72 -3.13
CA TYR A 209 10.04 -17.49 -2.97
C TYR A 209 11.26 -17.71 -2.05
N GLU A 210 11.76 -18.93 -1.98
CA GLU A 210 12.86 -19.33 -1.10
C GLU A 210 14.05 -18.36 -1.19
N GLY A 211 14.53 -17.91 0.00
CA GLY A 211 15.63 -16.95 0.12
C GLY A 211 15.25 -15.47 -0.07
N LYS A 212 13.97 -15.16 -0.30
CA LYS A 212 13.48 -13.79 -0.47
C LYS A 212 12.26 -13.52 0.42
N TYR A 213 12.51 -13.34 1.71
CA TYR A 213 11.49 -12.95 2.71
C TYR A 213 11.93 -11.70 3.44
N ALA A 214 10.99 -10.82 3.76
CA ALA A 214 11.22 -9.68 4.64
C ALA A 214 10.04 -9.48 5.57
N LYS A 215 10.34 -9.17 6.83
CA LYS A 215 9.35 -8.69 7.80
C LYS A 215 9.28 -7.18 7.80
N SER A 216 8.11 -6.62 8.12
CA SER A 216 7.91 -5.18 8.15
C SER A 216 6.83 -4.78 9.13
N MET A 217 6.76 -3.47 9.40
CA MET A 217 5.69 -2.89 10.19
C MET A 217 4.33 -3.18 9.54
N CYS A 218 3.34 -3.50 10.34
CA CYS A 218 1.97 -3.69 9.89
C CYS A 218 1.27 -2.35 9.68
N SER A 219 0.98 -1.99 8.44
CA SER A 219 0.24 -0.76 8.09
C SER A 219 -1.14 -0.71 8.74
N CYS A 220 -1.86 -1.83 8.80
CA CYS A 220 -3.19 -1.91 9.42
C CYS A 220 -3.14 -1.57 10.91
N ARG A 221 -2.21 -2.19 11.66
CA ARG A 221 -2.05 -1.95 13.10
C ARG A 221 -1.53 -0.53 13.36
N ALA A 222 -0.56 -0.06 12.58
CA ALA A 222 0.02 1.26 12.72
C ALA A 222 -1.01 2.38 12.46
N SER A 223 -1.85 2.21 11.45
CA SER A 223 -2.95 3.13 11.16
C SER A 223 -3.95 3.18 12.31
N ARG A 224 -4.42 2.03 12.79
CA ARG A 224 -5.36 1.94 13.92
C ARG A 224 -4.80 2.54 15.20
N ASP A 225 -3.55 2.26 15.52
CA ASP A 225 -2.86 2.83 16.67
C ASP A 225 -2.85 4.37 16.60
N LYS A 226 -2.50 4.94 15.44
CA LYS A 226 -2.52 6.40 15.22
C LYS A 226 -3.91 7.03 15.32
N LEU A 227 -4.95 6.31 14.96
CA LEU A 227 -6.34 6.76 15.04
C LEU A 227 -6.94 6.59 16.46
N GLY A 228 -6.16 6.09 17.43
CA GLY A 228 -6.62 5.84 18.79
C GLY A 228 -7.52 4.61 18.92
N GLU A 229 -7.51 3.72 17.94
CA GLU A 229 -8.33 2.50 17.87
C GLU A 229 -7.48 1.22 17.84
N GLY A 230 -6.20 1.33 18.22
CA GLY A 230 -5.28 0.19 18.31
C GLY A 230 -5.70 -0.83 19.37
N CYS A 231 -5.32 -2.08 19.17
CA CYS A 231 -5.53 -3.16 20.16
C CYS A 231 -4.48 -3.18 21.27
N GLY A 232 -3.49 -2.29 21.23
CA GLY A 232 -2.38 -2.24 22.18
C GLY A 232 -1.23 -3.19 21.87
N ASP A 233 -1.34 -3.97 20.79
CA ASP A 233 -0.25 -4.84 20.32
C ASP A 233 0.86 -4.02 19.66
N ASP A 234 2.07 -4.58 19.65
CA ASP A 234 3.17 -4.08 18.84
C ASP A 234 2.76 -4.03 17.35
N VAL A 235 3.14 -2.97 16.68
CA VAL A 235 2.86 -2.79 15.23
C VAL A 235 4.01 -3.29 14.35
N GLU A 236 5.17 -3.50 14.94
CA GLU A 236 6.38 -3.92 14.22
C GLU A 236 6.34 -5.41 13.86
N ASN A 237 7.00 -5.77 12.78
CA ASN A 237 7.30 -7.16 12.43
C ASN A 237 6.10 -8.09 12.14
N TRP A 238 4.93 -7.57 11.80
CA TRP A 238 3.74 -8.38 11.55
C TRP A 238 3.46 -8.69 10.07
N CYS A 239 3.90 -7.82 9.17
CA CYS A 239 3.72 -8.05 7.75
C CYS A 239 4.93 -8.77 7.16
N ILE A 240 4.67 -9.73 6.28
CA ILE A 240 5.70 -10.47 5.56
C ILE A 240 5.57 -10.14 4.07
N ALA A 241 6.68 -9.77 3.48
CA ALA A 241 6.84 -9.59 2.05
C ALA A 241 7.66 -10.73 1.47
N VAL A 242 7.32 -11.19 0.27
CA VAL A 242 8.02 -12.27 -0.41
C VAL A 242 8.45 -11.86 -1.82
N GLY A 243 9.49 -12.50 -2.35
CA GLY A 243 9.99 -12.22 -3.70
C GLY A 243 10.52 -10.79 -3.87
N ASP A 244 10.26 -10.18 -5.01
CA ASP A 244 10.71 -8.81 -5.30
C ASP A 244 10.11 -7.76 -4.37
N MET A 245 8.96 -8.04 -3.75
CA MET A 245 8.39 -7.17 -2.72
C MET A 245 9.23 -7.17 -1.44
N ALA A 246 9.90 -8.27 -1.08
CA ALA A 246 10.86 -8.28 0.02
C ALA A 246 12.02 -7.34 -0.26
N ASP A 247 12.58 -7.38 -1.48
CA ASP A 247 13.63 -6.46 -1.90
C ASP A 247 13.16 -4.99 -1.84
N TYR A 248 11.96 -4.70 -2.33
CA TYR A 248 11.38 -3.35 -2.24
C TYR A 248 11.25 -2.86 -0.79
N VAL A 249 10.68 -3.68 0.08
CA VAL A 249 10.46 -3.34 1.50
C VAL A 249 11.79 -3.04 2.21
N VAL A 250 12.81 -3.87 2.00
CA VAL A 250 14.14 -3.68 2.63
C VAL A 250 14.88 -2.48 2.03
N GLN A 251 14.93 -2.37 0.71
CA GLN A 251 15.63 -1.26 0.04
C GLN A 251 15.00 0.10 0.34
N THR A 252 13.70 0.14 0.62
CA THR A 252 12.99 1.36 1.01
C THR A 252 12.90 1.55 2.53
N GLN A 253 13.67 0.79 3.32
CA GLN A 253 13.79 0.91 4.78
C GLN A 253 12.44 0.76 5.53
N ARG A 254 11.59 -0.17 5.08
CA ARG A 254 10.31 -0.54 5.72
C ARG A 254 10.38 -1.82 6.50
N GLY A 255 11.46 -2.57 6.36
CA GLY A 255 11.64 -3.86 7.01
C GLY A 255 13.03 -4.42 6.82
N GLU A 256 13.22 -5.65 7.21
CA GLU A 256 14.49 -6.37 7.12
C GLU A 256 14.27 -7.80 6.61
N TYR A 257 15.29 -8.35 5.95
CA TYR A 257 15.25 -9.74 5.51
C TYR A 257 15.18 -10.70 6.69
N ILE A 258 14.45 -11.79 6.50
CA ILE A 258 14.35 -12.89 7.45
C ILE A 258 14.61 -14.23 6.75
N THR A 259 14.89 -15.26 7.54
CA THR A 259 15.07 -16.63 7.07
C THR A 259 13.72 -17.37 7.00
N TYR A 260 13.72 -18.50 6.31
CA TYR A 260 12.56 -19.38 6.25
C TYR A 260 12.11 -19.88 7.65
N ASP A 261 13.08 -20.23 8.52
CA ASP A 261 12.78 -20.72 9.87
C ASP A 261 12.14 -19.64 10.75
N GLU A 262 12.58 -18.40 10.60
CA GLU A 262 11.98 -17.24 11.30
C GLU A 262 10.56 -16.99 10.83
N GLU A 263 10.27 -17.16 9.54
CA GLU A 263 8.92 -16.98 8.97
C GLU A 263 7.98 -18.08 9.45
N ILE A 264 8.37 -19.34 9.36
CA ILE A 264 7.58 -20.48 9.84
C ILE A 264 7.31 -20.37 11.35
N GLY A 265 8.30 -19.95 12.14
CA GLY A 265 8.12 -19.72 13.57
C GLY A 265 7.04 -18.67 13.88
N ARG A 266 6.89 -17.65 13.04
CA ARG A 266 5.84 -16.62 13.18
C ARG A 266 4.46 -17.10 12.76
N ALA A 267 4.39 -18.00 11.79
CA ALA A 267 3.12 -18.56 11.34
C ALA A 267 2.49 -19.54 12.35
N HIS A 268 3.23 -19.93 13.37
CA HIS A 268 2.79 -20.88 14.39
C HIS A 268 2.52 -20.26 15.78
N VAL A 269 2.54 -18.93 15.91
CA VAL A 269 2.27 -18.22 17.19
C VAL A 269 0.84 -17.72 17.27
#